data_8f2a41ed60cb311e717335dc26797da8
#
_entry.id   8f2a41ed60cb311e717335dc26797da8
#
_cell.length_a   1.000
_cell.length_b   1.000
_cell.length_c   1.000
_cell.angle_alpha   90.00
_cell.angle_beta   90.00
_cell.angle_gamma   90.00
#
_symmetry.space_group_name_H-M   'P 1'
#
loop_
_entity.id
_entity.type
_entity.pdbx_description
1 polymer ?
#
loop_
_entity_poly.entity_id
_entity_poly.type
_entity_poly.pdbx_seq_one_letter_code
_entity_poly.pdbx_strand_id
1 'polypeptide(L)'
;MYSLKNIIFDMDGVITDSEYTYLNSKTEILKEAGFVKDISYQYQFMGTTYEYMWQTMKDELGLPLSIDKYIKLMNRKRKLMIQNDGVKAILGAQDFIKKLSDAGFQMAVASSSPKKDINHVMSSLDLNDHFKYLVSGEEVENSKPAPDVFLLAADLLNSKPEDCVVIEDTKNGVLAGKAAGMYTIGFNNPDYPDQDLSAADQIVTSFKQIPIDQFR
;
A
#
# COMPACT_ATOMS: atom_id res chain seq x y z
N MET A 1 25.32 -16.50 -0.87
CA MET A 1 24.43 -15.78 -1.81
C MET A 1 23.02 -16.25 -1.46
N TYR A 2 22.18 -15.41 -0.92
CA TYR A 2 20.80 -15.78 -0.58
C TYR A 2 20.02 -15.93 -1.87
N SER A 3 19.40 -17.08 -2.12
CA SER A 3 18.51 -17.27 -3.26
C SER A 3 17.10 -16.78 -2.84
N LEU A 4 16.87 -15.48 -2.97
CA LEU A 4 15.61 -14.83 -2.62
C LEU A 4 14.58 -15.09 -3.75
N LYS A 5 13.89 -16.23 -3.68
CA LYS A 5 13.01 -16.71 -4.78
C LYS A 5 11.56 -16.24 -4.66
N ASN A 6 11.18 -15.66 -3.54
CA ASN A 6 9.82 -15.30 -3.22
C ASN A 6 9.72 -13.80 -2.96
N ILE A 7 8.82 -13.12 -3.67
CA ILE A 7 8.62 -11.69 -3.54
C ILE A 7 7.21 -11.44 -2.99
N ILE A 8 7.13 -10.72 -1.89
CA ILE A 8 5.86 -10.37 -1.25
C ILE A 8 5.66 -8.88 -1.40
N PHE A 9 4.59 -8.50 -2.05
CA PHE A 9 4.25 -7.10 -2.29
C PHE A 9 3.21 -6.62 -1.28
N ASP A 10 3.41 -5.44 -0.72
CA ASP A 10 2.25 -4.66 -0.32
C ASP A 10 1.44 -4.23 -1.55
N MET A 11 0.19 -3.85 -1.37
CA MET A 11 -0.69 -3.45 -2.46
C MET A 11 -0.80 -1.94 -2.60
N ASP A 12 -1.25 -1.27 -1.54
CA ASP A 12 -1.56 0.15 -1.56
C ASP A 12 -0.27 0.98 -1.53
N GLY A 13 -0.04 1.84 -2.53
CA GLY A 13 1.21 2.61 -2.66
C GLY A 13 2.38 1.86 -3.30
N VAL A 14 2.26 0.53 -3.51
CA VAL A 14 3.26 -0.31 -4.18
C VAL A 14 2.76 -0.83 -5.52
N ILE A 15 1.60 -1.51 -5.55
CA ILE A 15 0.99 -2.02 -6.79
C ILE A 15 -0.01 -1.02 -7.34
N THR A 16 -0.88 -0.51 -6.48
CA THR A 16 -1.92 0.45 -6.84
C THR A 16 -1.69 1.81 -6.18
N ASP A 17 -1.92 2.86 -6.96
CA ASP A 17 -1.99 4.22 -6.45
C ASP A 17 -3.38 4.47 -5.84
N SER A 18 -3.52 4.20 -4.55
CA SER A 18 -4.73 4.49 -3.80
C SER A 18 -4.70 5.87 -3.12
N GLU A 19 -3.52 6.46 -2.91
CA GLU A 19 -3.34 7.74 -2.20
C GLU A 19 -4.07 8.89 -2.90
N TYR A 20 -4.08 8.93 -4.23
CA TYR A 20 -4.80 9.99 -4.95
C TYR A 20 -6.28 10.04 -4.56
N THR A 21 -6.92 8.90 -4.28
CA THR A 21 -8.34 8.86 -3.89
C THR A 21 -8.54 9.40 -2.47
N TYR A 22 -7.59 9.11 -1.56
CA TYR A 22 -7.63 9.65 -0.20
C TYR A 22 -7.44 11.17 -0.20
N LEU A 23 -6.42 11.65 -0.88
CA LEU A 23 -6.10 13.07 -0.93
C LEU A 23 -7.21 13.88 -1.61
N ASN A 24 -7.68 13.45 -2.77
CA ASN A 24 -8.70 14.17 -3.52
C ASN A 24 -10.06 14.13 -2.82
N SER A 25 -10.49 12.98 -2.28
CA SER A 25 -11.79 12.89 -1.60
C SER A 25 -11.89 13.83 -0.40
N LYS A 26 -10.83 13.94 0.40
CA LYS A 26 -10.76 14.87 1.54
C LYS A 26 -10.79 16.32 1.07
N THR A 27 -9.99 16.65 0.06
CA THR A 27 -9.93 18.00 -0.50
C THR A 27 -11.28 18.44 -1.06
N GLU A 28 -11.98 17.56 -1.76
CA GLU A 28 -13.34 17.82 -2.26
C GLU A 28 -14.34 18.02 -1.13
N ILE A 29 -14.30 17.22 -0.08
CA ILE A 29 -15.19 17.36 1.09
C ILE A 29 -14.97 18.72 1.77
N LEU A 30 -13.72 19.14 1.93
CA LEU A 30 -13.43 20.46 2.48
C LEU A 30 -13.96 21.58 1.57
N LYS A 31 -13.77 21.46 0.26
CA LYS A 31 -14.29 22.42 -0.72
C LYS A 31 -15.82 22.52 -0.68
N GLU A 32 -16.54 21.40 -0.57
CA GLU A 32 -18.00 21.37 -0.42
C GLU A 32 -18.47 21.98 0.91
N ALA A 33 -17.64 21.89 1.96
CA ALA A 33 -17.91 22.54 3.24
C ALA A 33 -17.52 24.03 3.27
N GLY A 34 -17.05 24.61 2.14
CA GLY A 34 -16.68 26.01 2.00
C GLY A 34 -15.21 26.33 2.27
N PHE A 35 -14.36 25.30 2.46
CA PHE A 35 -12.92 25.46 2.74
C PHE A 35 -12.08 25.06 1.52
N VAL A 36 -11.57 26.05 0.78
CA VAL A 36 -10.66 25.82 -0.35
C VAL A 36 -9.25 25.62 0.20
N LYS A 37 -8.79 24.39 0.23
CA LYS A 37 -7.41 24.01 0.61
C LYS A 37 -6.71 23.38 -0.59
N ASP A 38 -5.40 23.64 -0.71
CA ASP A 38 -4.55 22.92 -1.65
C ASP A 38 -4.44 21.45 -1.21
N ILE A 39 -4.18 20.55 -2.16
CA ILE A 39 -4.06 19.11 -1.88
C ILE A 39 -2.93 18.81 -0.87
N SER A 40 -1.88 19.63 -0.88
CA SER A 40 -0.76 19.52 0.07
C SER A 40 -1.18 19.69 1.53
N TYR A 41 -2.30 20.36 1.81
CA TYR A 41 -2.87 20.41 3.15
C TYR A 41 -3.16 19.01 3.70
N GLN A 42 -3.46 18.06 2.84
CA GLN A 42 -3.78 16.69 3.25
C GLN A 42 -2.54 15.85 3.58
N TYR A 43 -1.35 16.26 3.15
CA TYR A 43 -0.12 15.48 3.34
C TYR A 43 0.24 15.26 4.81
N GLN A 44 -0.07 16.23 5.68
CA GLN A 44 0.16 16.10 7.12
C GLN A 44 -0.63 14.96 7.78
N PHE A 45 -1.64 14.42 7.09
CA PHE A 45 -2.51 13.36 7.60
C PHE A 45 -2.16 11.97 7.02
N MET A 46 -1.15 11.87 6.17
CA MET A 46 -0.70 10.59 5.64
C MET A 46 -0.19 9.70 6.78
N GLY A 47 -0.62 8.43 6.78
CA GLY A 47 -0.25 7.48 7.84
C GLY A 47 -0.96 7.66 9.18
N THR A 48 -1.88 8.63 9.32
CA THR A 48 -2.70 8.80 10.53
C THR A 48 -4.03 8.02 10.44
N THR A 49 -4.70 7.84 11.58
CA THR A 49 -6.04 7.24 11.58
C THR A 49 -7.08 8.21 11.03
N TYR A 50 -8.19 7.69 10.51
CA TYR A 50 -9.27 8.53 9.98
C TYR A 50 -9.91 9.41 11.05
N GLU A 51 -10.04 8.86 12.27
CA GLU A 51 -10.61 9.55 13.41
C GLU A 51 -9.74 10.76 13.80
N TYR A 52 -8.43 10.55 13.94
CA TYR A 52 -7.48 11.62 14.27
C TYR A 52 -7.50 12.72 13.21
N MET A 53 -7.39 12.33 11.94
CA MET A 53 -7.37 13.24 10.82
C MET A 53 -8.66 14.11 10.75
N TRP A 54 -9.84 13.47 10.80
CA TRP A 54 -11.10 14.22 10.74
C TRP A 54 -11.37 15.04 12.01
N GLN A 55 -10.92 14.57 13.18
CA GLN A 55 -11.01 15.37 14.42
C GLN A 55 -10.16 16.63 14.29
N THR A 56 -8.90 16.50 13.85
CA THR A 56 -8.00 17.65 13.68
C THR A 56 -8.55 18.66 12.67
N MET A 57 -8.99 18.21 11.49
CA MET A 57 -9.61 19.09 10.51
C MET A 57 -10.89 19.76 11.03
N LYS A 58 -11.69 19.02 11.81
CA LYS A 58 -12.91 19.55 12.43
C LYS A 58 -12.61 20.65 13.44
N ASP A 59 -11.62 20.44 14.29
CA ASP A 59 -11.23 21.43 15.32
C ASP A 59 -10.59 22.67 14.70
N GLU A 60 -9.77 22.47 13.65
CA GLU A 60 -9.09 23.58 12.94
C GLU A 60 -10.08 24.43 12.10
N LEU A 61 -11.02 23.78 11.40
CA LEU A 61 -11.84 24.43 10.40
C LEU A 61 -13.30 24.64 10.83
N GLY A 62 -13.69 24.17 12.02
CA GLY A 62 -15.07 24.26 12.48
C GLY A 62 -16.06 23.43 11.68
N LEU A 63 -15.65 22.24 11.20
CA LEU A 63 -16.48 21.41 10.35
C LEU A 63 -17.74 20.91 11.08
N PRO A 64 -18.96 21.01 10.49
CA PRO A 64 -20.21 20.83 11.23
C PRO A 64 -20.63 19.38 11.46
N LEU A 65 -20.18 18.42 10.62
CA LEU A 65 -20.64 17.04 10.70
C LEU A 65 -19.87 16.24 11.76
N SER A 66 -20.40 15.08 12.14
CA SER A 66 -19.68 14.12 12.99
C SER A 66 -18.54 13.45 12.22
N ILE A 67 -17.51 12.97 12.92
CA ILE A 67 -16.36 12.26 12.35
C ILE A 67 -16.82 11.06 11.52
N ASP A 68 -17.72 10.23 12.05
CA ASP A 68 -18.29 9.09 11.32
C ASP A 68 -18.93 9.49 9.98
N LYS A 69 -19.59 10.66 9.94
CA LYS A 69 -20.19 11.15 8.68
C LYS A 69 -19.11 11.54 7.68
N TYR A 70 -18.02 12.18 8.12
CA TYR A 70 -16.90 12.52 7.25
C TYR A 70 -16.19 11.29 6.72
N ILE A 71 -15.95 10.28 7.56
CA ILE A 71 -15.37 8.99 7.13
C ILE A 71 -16.26 8.31 6.07
N LYS A 72 -17.59 8.28 6.28
CA LYS A 72 -18.54 7.72 5.30
C LYS A 72 -18.53 8.50 3.98
N LEU A 73 -18.49 9.83 4.04
CA LEU A 73 -18.41 10.68 2.85
C LEU A 73 -17.11 10.45 2.08
N MET A 74 -15.98 10.40 2.78
CA MET A 74 -14.67 10.11 2.20
C MET A 74 -14.68 8.76 1.47
N ASN A 75 -15.12 7.70 2.15
CA ASN A 75 -15.18 6.36 1.54
C ASN A 75 -16.13 6.29 0.34
N ARG A 76 -17.26 7.01 0.40
CA ARG A 76 -18.17 7.11 -0.76
C ARG A 76 -17.52 7.82 -1.94
N LYS A 77 -16.85 8.95 -1.73
CA LYS A 77 -16.17 9.68 -2.79
C LYS A 77 -15.03 8.87 -3.40
N ARG A 78 -14.22 8.22 -2.57
CA ARG A 78 -13.16 7.31 -3.03
C ARG A 78 -13.71 6.21 -3.94
N LYS A 79 -14.81 5.56 -3.49
CA LYS A 79 -15.47 4.54 -4.32
C LYS A 79 -15.95 5.09 -5.67
N LEU A 80 -16.52 6.29 -5.71
CA LEU A 80 -16.94 6.92 -6.95
C LEU A 80 -15.74 7.27 -7.85
N MET A 81 -14.63 7.76 -7.29
CA MET A 81 -13.41 8.02 -8.05
C MET A 81 -12.89 6.75 -8.70
N ILE A 82 -12.80 5.64 -7.94
CA ILE A 82 -12.37 4.35 -8.48
C ILE A 82 -13.34 3.84 -9.57
N GLN A 83 -14.64 4.05 -9.40
CA GLN A 83 -15.64 3.66 -10.42
C GLN A 83 -15.53 4.48 -11.71
N ASN A 84 -15.19 5.76 -11.60
CA ASN A 84 -15.10 6.67 -12.75
C ASN A 84 -13.74 6.59 -13.45
N ASP A 85 -12.67 6.54 -12.68
CA ASP A 85 -11.29 6.65 -13.17
C ASP A 85 -10.61 5.28 -13.37
N GLY A 86 -11.23 4.23 -12.83
CA GLY A 86 -10.62 2.91 -12.71
C GLY A 86 -9.60 2.81 -11.58
N VAL A 87 -9.06 1.61 -11.39
CA VAL A 87 -7.91 1.37 -10.52
C VAL A 87 -6.64 1.82 -11.24
N LYS A 88 -5.82 2.61 -10.57
CA LYS A 88 -4.54 3.09 -11.13
C LYS A 88 -3.39 2.26 -10.57
N ALA A 89 -2.51 1.80 -11.45
CA ALA A 89 -1.27 1.15 -11.02
C ALA A 89 -0.20 2.19 -10.69
N ILE A 90 0.67 1.88 -9.73
CA ILE A 90 1.93 2.59 -9.53
C ILE A 90 2.78 2.44 -10.80
N LEU A 91 3.44 3.53 -11.20
CA LEU A 91 4.22 3.57 -12.44
C LEU A 91 5.31 2.48 -12.46
N GLY A 92 5.20 1.58 -13.43
CA GLY A 92 6.14 0.48 -13.63
C GLY A 92 5.89 -0.76 -12.79
N ALA A 93 4.89 -0.78 -11.89
CA ALA A 93 4.57 -1.94 -11.06
C ALA A 93 4.16 -3.17 -11.92
N GLN A 94 3.25 -2.99 -12.88
CA GLN A 94 2.79 -4.09 -13.74
C GLN A 94 3.93 -4.69 -14.57
N ASP A 95 4.79 -3.84 -15.15
CA ASP A 95 5.95 -4.31 -15.92
C ASP A 95 6.96 -5.07 -15.05
N PHE A 96 7.17 -4.59 -13.82
CA PHE A 96 8.09 -5.23 -12.88
C PHE A 96 7.56 -6.58 -12.41
N ILE A 97 6.28 -6.67 -12.05
CA ILE A 97 5.60 -7.91 -11.66
C ILE A 97 5.67 -8.93 -12.80
N LYS A 98 5.38 -8.51 -14.04
CA LYS A 98 5.49 -9.38 -15.21
C LYS A 98 6.90 -9.91 -15.41
N LYS A 99 7.92 -9.05 -15.30
CA LYS A 99 9.34 -9.48 -15.40
C LYS A 99 9.72 -10.51 -14.34
N LEU A 100 9.25 -10.33 -13.09
CA LEU A 100 9.48 -11.32 -12.03
C LEU A 100 8.78 -12.65 -12.34
N SER A 101 7.54 -12.60 -12.81
CA SER A 101 6.77 -13.79 -13.22
C SER A 101 7.48 -14.53 -14.35
N ASP A 102 7.91 -13.82 -15.40
CA ASP A 102 8.62 -14.41 -16.56
C ASP A 102 9.99 -15.00 -16.13
N ALA A 103 10.61 -14.46 -15.08
CA ALA A 103 11.85 -14.97 -14.50
C ALA A 103 11.65 -16.14 -13.51
N GLY A 104 10.40 -16.55 -13.27
CA GLY A 104 10.04 -17.72 -12.43
C GLY A 104 10.02 -17.44 -10.92
N PHE A 105 9.94 -16.18 -10.48
CA PHE A 105 9.74 -15.86 -9.07
C PHE A 105 8.33 -16.20 -8.63
N GLN A 106 8.19 -16.73 -7.41
CA GLN A 106 6.88 -16.88 -6.79
C GLN A 106 6.51 -15.59 -6.07
N MET A 107 5.28 -15.14 -6.26
CA MET A 107 4.83 -13.87 -5.70
C MET A 107 3.55 -14.02 -4.88
N ALA A 108 3.45 -13.22 -3.82
CA ALA A 108 2.24 -13.02 -3.05
C ALA A 108 1.99 -11.54 -2.81
N VAL A 109 0.72 -11.17 -2.62
CA VAL A 109 0.32 -9.89 -2.07
C VAL A 109 0.06 -10.06 -0.57
N ALA A 110 0.51 -9.10 0.25
CA ALA A 110 0.24 -9.05 1.68
C ALA A 110 -0.13 -7.62 2.08
N SER A 111 -1.43 -7.32 2.13
CA SER A 111 -1.98 -5.98 2.33
C SER A 111 -2.84 -5.90 3.59
N SER A 112 -2.85 -4.73 4.23
CA SER A 112 -3.80 -4.42 5.32
C SER A 112 -5.25 -4.22 4.84
N SER A 113 -5.46 -4.13 3.52
CA SER A 113 -6.78 -3.94 2.91
C SER A 113 -7.67 -5.18 3.02
N PRO A 114 -9.01 -5.02 3.03
CA PRO A 114 -9.96 -6.12 3.00
C PRO A 114 -9.76 -7.02 1.77
N LYS A 115 -9.98 -8.33 1.95
CA LYS A 115 -9.78 -9.33 0.88
C LYS A 115 -10.51 -9.01 -0.41
N LYS A 116 -11.74 -8.50 -0.31
CA LYS A 116 -12.55 -8.08 -1.48
C LYS A 116 -11.90 -6.97 -2.28
N ASP A 117 -11.22 -6.03 -1.59
CA ASP A 117 -10.59 -4.87 -2.22
C ASP A 117 -9.29 -5.31 -2.91
N ILE A 118 -8.52 -6.22 -2.29
CA ILE A 118 -7.35 -6.84 -2.91
C ILE A 118 -7.75 -7.55 -4.22
N ASN A 119 -8.76 -8.42 -4.16
CA ASN A 119 -9.26 -9.13 -5.33
C ASN A 119 -9.73 -8.17 -6.45
N HIS A 120 -10.40 -7.08 -6.08
CA HIS A 120 -10.85 -6.07 -7.03
C HIS A 120 -9.67 -5.39 -7.72
N VAL A 121 -8.66 -4.95 -6.96
CA VAL A 121 -7.47 -4.30 -7.50
C VAL A 121 -6.71 -5.24 -8.44
N MET A 122 -6.41 -6.47 -7.99
CA MET A 122 -5.66 -7.43 -8.79
C MET A 122 -6.38 -7.77 -10.11
N SER A 123 -7.72 -7.94 -10.06
CA SER A 123 -8.52 -8.19 -11.26
C SER A 123 -8.57 -6.98 -12.19
N SER A 124 -8.70 -5.77 -11.64
CA SER A 124 -8.77 -4.53 -12.45
C SER A 124 -7.45 -4.21 -13.16
N LEU A 125 -6.33 -4.67 -12.63
CA LEU A 125 -5.00 -4.47 -13.20
C LEU A 125 -4.49 -5.68 -14.01
N ASP A 126 -5.31 -6.73 -14.19
CA ASP A 126 -4.95 -7.99 -14.87
C ASP A 126 -3.71 -8.67 -14.26
N LEU A 127 -3.61 -8.66 -12.92
CA LEU A 127 -2.46 -9.17 -12.19
C LEU A 127 -2.69 -10.50 -11.47
N ASN A 128 -3.92 -11.04 -11.46
CA ASN A 128 -4.26 -12.25 -10.71
C ASN A 128 -3.34 -13.43 -11.01
N ASP A 129 -3.03 -13.66 -12.30
CA ASP A 129 -2.27 -14.84 -12.76
C ASP A 129 -0.77 -14.76 -12.40
N HIS A 130 -0.29 -13.59 -11.94
CA HIS A 130 1.09 -13.41 -11.54
C HIS A 130 1.33 -13.72 -10.06
N PHE A 131 0.28 -13.73 -9.23
CA PHE A 131 0.37 -13.96 -7.80
C PHE A 131 -0.20 -15.31 -7.40
N LYS A 132 0.59 -16.06 -6.63
CA LYS A 132 0.16 -17.36 -6.12
C LYS A 132 -0.84 -17.21 -4.97
N TYR A 133 -0.67 -16.19 -4.16
CA TYR A 133 -1.54 -15.90 -3.02
C TYR A 133 -1.77 -14.41 -2.86
N LEU A 134 -2.99 -14.07 -2.43
CA LEU A 134 -3.41 -12.73 -2.05
C LEU A 134 -3.79 -12.78 -0.58
N VAL A 135 -3.01 -12.17 0.30
CA VAL A 135 -3.20 -12.22 1.75
C VAL A 135 -3.71 -10.87 2.25
N SER A 136 -4.77 -10.92 3.06
CA SER A 136 -5.40 -9.74 3.67
C SER A 136 -5.03 -9.66 5.16
N GLY A 137 -4.95 -8.43 5.68
CA GLY A 137 -4.87 -8.18 7.11
C GLY A 137 -6.07 -8.71 7.91
N GLU A 138 -7.20 -9.01 7.24
CA GLU A 138 -8.36 -9.66 7.87
C GLU A 138 -8.10 -11.14 8.23
N GLU A 139 -7.04 -11.74 7.68
CA GLU A 139 -6.69 -13.16 7.87
C GLU A 139 -5.67 -13.38 8.99
N VAL A 140 -5.25 -12.30 9.67
CA VAL A 140 -4.24 -12.35 10.74
C VAL A 140 -4.74 -11.62 12.00
N GLU A 141 -4.10 -11.93 13.13
CA GLU A 141 -4.50 -11.35 14.42
C GLU A 141 -4.01 -9.91 14.57
N ASN A 142 -2.76 -9.65 14.19
CA ASN A 142 -2.12 -8.35 14.38
C ASN A 142 -1.80 -7.69 13.04
N SER A 143 -2.23 -6.43 12.89
CA SER A 143 -1.90 -5.63 11.70
C SER A 143 -0.47 -5.07 11.76
N LYS A 144 0.07 -4.65 10.60
CA LYS A 144 1.35 -3.93 10.50
C LYS A 144 1.38 -2.79 11.54
N PRO A 145 2.45 -2.64 12.33
CA PRO A 145 3.81 -3.15 12.11
C PRO A 145 4.09 -4.56 12.63
N ALA A 146 3.08 -5.33 13.10
CA ALA A 146 3.29 -6.74 13.39
C ALA A 146 3.59 -7.53 12.09
N PRO A 147 4.42 -8.58 12.16
CA PRO A 147 4.88 -9.31 10.97
C PRO A 147 3.87 -10.29 10.39
N ASP A 148 2.73 -10.47 11.04
CA ASP A 148 1.79 -11.58 10.85
C ASP A 148 1.39 -11.79 9.39
N VAL A 149 1.03 -10.71 8.67
CA VAL A 149 0.58 -10.80 7.27
C VAL A 149 1.71 -11.25 6.32
N PHE A 150 2.95 -10.84 6.57
CA PHE A 150 4.09 -11.25 5.78
C PHE A 150 4.51 -12.69 6.10
N LEU A 151 4.46 -13.08 7.38
CA LEU A 151 4.72 -14.47 7.79
C LEU A 151 3.69 -15.43 7.20
N LEU A 152 2.40 -15.06 7.20
CA LEU A 152 1.35 -15.85 6.54
C LEU A 152 1.60 -15.99 5.03
N ALA A 153 2.00 -14.91 4.37
CA ALA A 153 2.33 -14.95 2.94
C ALA A 153 3.52 -15.86 2.64
N ALA A 154 4.57 -15.83 3.47
CA ALA A 154 5.72 -16.72 3.33
C ALA A 154 5.35 -18.19 3.56
N ASP A 155 4.54 -18.49 4.58
CA ASP A 155 4.06 -19.85 4.86
C ASP A 155 3.24 -20.41 3.69
N LEU A 156 2.31 -19.64 3.14
CA LEU A 156 1.54 -20.01 1.97
C LEU A 156 2.41 -20.24 0.73
N LEU A 157 3.50 -19.49 0.56
CA LEU A 157 4.49 -19.70 -0.50
C LEU A 157 5.39 -20.93 -0.22
N ASN A 158 5.24 -21.58 0.93
CA ASN A 158 6.10 -22.65 1.42
C ASN A 158 7.58 -22.23 1.44
N SER A 159 7.83 -21.02 1.95
CA SER A 159 9.14 -20.37 2.01
C SER A 159 9.50 -19.96 3.43
N LYS A 160 10.81 -19.95 3.73
CA LYS A 160 11.29 -19.35 4.96
C LYS A 160 11.32 -17.84 4.83
N PRO A 161 11.09 -17.08 5.92
CA PRO A 161 11.15 -15.62 5.88
C PRO A 161 12.46 -15.07 5.31
N GLU A 162 13.60 -15.66 5.67
CA GLU A 162 14.92 -15.25 5.17
C GLU A 162 15.13 -15.44 3.65
N ASP A 163 14.27 -16.23 2.98
CA ASP A 163 14.27 -16.47 1.54
C ASP A 163 13.24 -15.56 0.81
N CYS A 164 12.60 -14.64 1.53
CA CYS A 164 11.60 -13.73 1.00
C CYS A 164 12.08 -12.28 0.93
N VAL A 165 11.60 -11.57 -0.08
CA VAL A 165 11.74 -10.12 -0.21
C VAL A 165 10.37 -9.48 0.00
N VAL A 166 10.31 -8.43 0.79
CA VAL A 166 9.12 -7.57 0.93
C VAL A 166 9.36 -6.26 0.16
N ILE A 167 8.35 -5.79 -0.56
CA ILE A 167 8.31 -4.44 -1.15
C ILE A 167 7.16 -3.67 -0.52
N GLU A 168 7.46 -2.53 0.09
CA GLU A 168 6.56 -1.76 0.96
C GLU A 168 6.87 -0.26 0.89
N ASP A 169 5.83 0.58 1.01
CA ASP A 169 5.96 2.04 0.91
C ASP A 169 5.74 2.77 2.23
N THR A 170 5.30 2.07 3.29
CA THR A 170 5.00 2.70 4.58
C THR A 170 6.01 2.33 5.66
N LYS A 171 6.17 3.23 6.66
CA LYS A 171 6.97 2.96 7.86
C LYS A 171 6.53 1.66 8.56
N ASN A 172 5.23 1.51 8.79
CA ASN A 172 4.70 0.36 9.52
C ASN A 172 4.89 -0.95 8.74
N GLY A 173 4.74 -0.91 7.43
CA GLY A 173 4.96 -2.08 6.61
C GLY A 173 6.44 -2.47 6.50
N VAL A 174 7.34 -1.50 6.38
CA VAL A 174 8.79 -1.77 6.44
C VAL A 174 9.16 -2.40 7.78
N LEU A 175 8.67 -1.87 8.91
CA LEU A 175 8.90 -2.46 10.22
C LEU A 175 8.34 -3.89 10.33
N ALA A 176 7.17 -4.15 9.73
CA ALA A 176 6.58 -5.49 9.70
C ALA A 176 7.43 -6.48 8.89
N GLY A 177 7.93 -6.08 7.71
CA GLY A 177 8.84 -6.89 6.90
C GLY A 177 10.15 -7.21 7.64
N LYS A 178 10.73 -6.22 8.33
CA LYS A 178 11.92 -6.40 9.16
C LYS A 178 11.65 -7.30 10.36
N ALA A 179 10.51 -7.12 11.03
CA ALA A 179 10.11 -7.98 12.15
C ALA A 179 9.85 -9.43 11.71
N ALA A 180 9.41 -9.65 10.46
CA ALA A 180 9.30 -10.97 9.86
C ALA A 180 10.65 -11.62 9.53
N GLY A 181 11.77 -10.90 9.61
CA GLY A 181 13.10 -11.39 9.25
C GLY A 181 13.34 -11.43 7.73
N MET A 182 12.60 -10.65 6.96
CA MET A 182 12.68 -10.62 5.49
C MET A 182 13.59 -9.49 5.01
N TYR A 183 14.18 -9.66 3.83
CA TYR A 183 14.82 -8.56 3.11
C TYR A 183 13.74 -7.58 2.66
N THR A 184 13.82 -6.33 3.09
CA THR A 184 12.75 -5.36 2.89
C THR A 184 13.21 -4.19 2.03
N ILE A 185 12.52 -3.97 0.91
CA ILE A 185 12.72 -2.84 0.02
C ILE A 185 11.65 -1.80 0.32
N GLY A 186 12.07 -0.62 0.74
CA GLY A 186 11.20 0.55 0.89
C GLY A 186 11.00 1.24 -0.46
N PHE A 187 9.76 1.31 -0.92
CA PHE A 187 9.39 2.03 -2.15
C PHE A 187 8.93 3.44 -1.79
N ASN A 188 9.79 4.43 -2.00
CA ASN A 188 9.48 5.83 -1.78
C ASN A 188 8.91 6.44 -3.06
N ASN A 189 7.57 6.51 -3.16
CA ASN A 189 6.92 7.06 -4.34
C ASN A 189 7.18 8.57 -4.45
N PRO A 190 7.84 9.05 -5.53
CA PRO A 190 8.21 10.47 -5.68
C PRO A 190 7.01 11.40 -5.89
N ASP A 191 5.81 10.87 -6.17
CA ASP A 191 4.59 11.65 -6.35
C ASP A 191 3.96 12.09 -5.02
N TYR A 192 4.46 11.57 -3.88
CA TYR A 192 3.96 11.83 -2.53
C TYR A 192 5.09 12.22 -1.57
N PRO A 193 4.77 12.85 -0.42
CA PRO A 193 5.75 13.15 0.60
C PRO A 193 6.47 11.90 1.12
N ASP A 194 7.77 12.06 1.39
CA ASP A 194 8.62 11.01 1.91
C ASP A 194 8.04 10.36 3.17
N GLN A 195 8.06 9.03 3.20
CA GLN A 195 7.80 8.24 4.39
C GLN A 195 9.11 7.86 5.09
N ASP A 196 9.07 7.62 6.40
CA ASP A 196 10.25 7.12 7.13
C ASP A 196 10.48 5.65 6.84
N LEU A 197 11.21 5.37 5.77
CA LEU A 197 11.57 4.03 5.32
C LEU A 197 12.98 3.61 5.78
N SER A 198 13.58 4.34 6.74
CA SER A 198 14.98 4.15 7.16
C SER A 198 15.31 2.76 7.69
N ALA A 199 14.31 1.99 8.14
CA ALA A 199 14.49 0.60 8.59
C ALA A 199 14.60 -0.42 7.45
N ALA A 200 14.31 -0.03 6.19
CA ALA A 200 14.44 -0.91 5.03
C ALA A 200 15.91 -1.25 4.73
N ASP A 201 16.15 -2.42 4.14
CA ASP A 201 17.49 -2.82 3.68
C ASP A 201 17.91 -2.05 2.41
N GLN A 202 16.95 -1.65 1.61
CA GLN A 202 17.13 -0.84 0.42
C GLN A 202 15.96 0.13 0.28
N ILE A 203 16.22 1.37 -0.15
CA ILE A 203 15.18 2.34 -0.49
C ILE A 203 15.29 2.66 -1.97
N VAL A 204 14.15 2.63 -2.67
CA VAL A 204 14.07 2.92 -4.11
C VAL A 204 12.91 3.87 -4.37
N THR A 205 13.01 4.66 -5.44
CA THR A 205 11.95 5.58 -5.91
C THR A 205 11.33 5.12 -7.23
N SER A 206 11.79 3.98 -7.76
CA SER A 206 11.29 3.40 -9.00
C SER A 206 11.62 1.91 -9.05
N PHE A 207 10.72 1.10 -9.60
CA PHE A 207 10.96 -0.33 -9.85
C PHE A 207 12.16 -0.60 -10.77
N LYS A 208 12.57 0.37 -11.58
CA LYS A 208 13.79 0.29 -12.43
C LYS A 208 15.07 0.20 -11.60
N GLN A 209 15.07 0.62 -10.36
CA GLN A 209 16.20 0.55 -9.43
C GLN A 209 16.33 -0.81 -8.74
N ILE A 210 15.41 -1.74 -9.01
CA ILE A 210 15.40 -3.09 -8.45
C ILE A 210 15.83 -4.07 -9.55
N PRO A 211 17.14 -4.38 -9.69
CA PRO A 211 17.60 -5.39 -10.64
C PRO A 211 17.17 -6.78 -10.16
N ILE A 212 16.38 -7.49 -10.95
CA ILE A 212 15.86 -8.81 -10.55
C ILE A 212 16.97 -9.85 -10.32
N ASP A 213 18.13 -9.66 -10.92
CA ASP A 213 19.30 -10.55 -10.73
C ASP A 213 19.90 -10.48 -9.32
N GLN A 214 19.59 -9.42 -8.53
CA GLN A 214 20.02 -9.35 -7.12
C GLN A 214 19.34 -10.41 -6.23
N PHE A 215 18.26 -11.01 -6.69
CA PHE A 215 17.49 -12.01 -5.95
C PHE A 215 17.90 -13.47 -6.27
N ARG A 216 18.83 -13.68 -7.22
CA ARG A 216 19.29 -15.01 -7.68
C ARG A 216 20.50 -15.52 -6.95
#